data_2fdb66a163e515e3a4d2af9814332d03
#
_entry.id   2fdb66a163e515e3a4d2af9814332d03
#
_cell.length_a   1.000
_cell.length_b   1.000
_cell.length_c   1.000
_cell.angle_alpha   90.00
_cell.angle_beta   90.00
_cell.angle_gamma   90.00
#
_symmetry.space_group_name_H-M   'P 1'
#
loop_
_entity.id
_entity.type
_entity.pdbx_description
1 polymer ?
#
loop_
_entity_poly.entity_id
_entity_poly.type
_entity_poly.pdbx_seq_one_letter_code
_entity_poly.pdbx_strand_id
1 'polypeptide(L)'
;MAACVYSVERRPRIFMAERKLPTRAAILAAGCIMFLFTGTIYAWSILSSPFPVEFGWTSAQLGLNFTIVMSCFCIGGLAGSFVTRRLSARVTVLIGAVMCFLGYFLCSRITAQSLWLLYISYGGLIGLGVGFSYNAVLGTVVGWFPDKKGFASGVLLMGFGCSTLIMGNFADRLFNSAMGWRTAYLLLGAATLVVLLIGSRWVVPNPQMAAPAGSAAAPTRREYTAGQMVKTAAFWLLFFIIVCSNMIGTGVIGHSRYIAVEAGVATGITALVVGLQSVCNGLGRLAFGTLFDKKGNTFAMLTDVGCFILSCLLLLFSLRGGGAIPAVAGLLLIGFSYGGMPTMTSTVTADCFGTQNYGTNFSIANMSMLPASFGATIVGAIQTGSGTYVTAFLVFLGVTAVVILLDLAFRGAAKKL
;
A
#
# COMPACT_ATOMS: atom_id res chain seq x y z
N MET A 1 -36.23 -42.84 39.66
CA MET A 1 -35.85 -41.59 39.02
C MET A 1 -34.35 -41.40 39.24
N ALA A 2 -33.54 -41.77 38.27
CA ALA A 2 -32.08 -41.72 38.37
C ALA A 2 -31.59 -40.45 37.66
N ALA A 3 -30.94 -39.58 38.43
CA ALA A 3 -30.29 -38.36 37.89
C ALA A 3 -28.95 -38.75 37.25
N CYS A 4 -28.85 -38.53 35.96
CA CYS A 4 -27.64 -38.76 35.20
C CYS A 4 -26.72 -37.51 35.37
N VAL A 5 -25.66 -37.69 36.18
CA VAL A 5 -24.61 -36.66 36.35
C VAL A 5 -23.61 -36.81 35.20
N TYR A 6 -23.63 -35.89 34.26
CA TYR A 6 -22.58 -35.78 33.25
C TYR A 6 -21.31 -35.23 33.90
N SER A 7 -20.31 -36.07 34.06
CA SER A 7 -18.95 -35.68 34.45
C SER A 7 -18.28 -35.03 33.22
N VAL A 8 -18.02 -33.72 33.33
CA VAL A 8 -17.19 -32.97 32.37
C VAL A 8 -15.74 -33.41 32.57
N GLU A 9 -15.25 -34.29 31.71
CA GLU A 9 -13.82 -34.63 31.63
C GLU A 9 -13.01 -33.38 31.35
N ARG A 10 -12.26 -32.91 32.34
CA ARG A 10 -11.22 -31.89 32.17
C ARG A 10 -10.10 -32.49 31.32
N ARG A 11 -10.01 -32.10 30.06
CA ARG A 11 -8.82 -32.37 29.23
C ARG A 11 -7.56 -31.88 29.96
N PRO A 12 -6.47 -32.68 30.02
CA PRO A 12 -5.24 -32.29 30.71
C PRO A 12 -4.67 -31.03 30.07
N ARG A 13 -4.42 -30.03 30.91
CA ARG A 13 -3.59 -28.86 30.50
C ARG A 13 -2.18 -29.39 30.21
N ILE A 14 -1.86 -29.63 28.95
CA ILE A 14 -0.48 -29.85 28.52
C ILE A 14 0.30 -28.64 29.00
N PHE A 15 1.32 -28.86 29.82
CA PHE A 15 2.29 -27.89 30.28
C PHE A 15 2.92 -27.19 29.04
N MET A 16 2.32 -26.11 28.58
CA MET A 16 3.01 -25.15 27.75
C MET A 16 3.96 -24.38 28.66
N ALA A 17 5.26 -24.64 28.51
CA ALA A 17 6.30 -23.85 29.16
C ALA A 17 5.93 -22.37 28.98
N GLU A 18 5.95 -21.58 30.06
CA GLU A 18 5.70 -20.14 30.06
C GLU A 18 6.67 -19.45 29.10
N ARG A 19 6.34 -19.40 27.80
CA ARG A 19 7.05 -18.54 26.87
C ARG A 19 6.74 -17.11 27.29
N LYS A 20 7.73 -16.43 27.85
CA LYS A 20 7.66 -14.99 28.11
C LYS A 20 7.14 -14.33 26.84
N LEU A 21 5.95 -13.75 26.91
CA LEU A 21 5.37 -13.02 25.79
C LEU A 21 6.30 -11.85 25.44
N PRO A 22 6.54 -11.59 24.16
CA PRO A 22 7.36 -10.47 23.75
C PRO A 22 6.72 -9.15 24.19
N THR A 23 7.53 -8.14 24.46
CA THR A 23 7.03 -6.81 24.82
C THR A 23 6.34 -6.15 23.64
N ARG A 24 5.34 -5.27 23.90
CA ARG A 24 4.66 -4.50 22.85
C ARG A 24 5.65 -3.76 21.94
N ALA A 25 6.71 -3.18 22.52
CA ALA A 25 7.75 -2.49 21.78
C ALA A 25 8.53 -3.42 20.82
N ALA A 26 8.88 -4.63 21.25
CA ALA A 26 9.56 -5.63 20.43
C ALA A 26 8.69 -6.10 19.25
N ILE A 27 7.39 -6.27 19.47
CA ILE A 27 6.43 -6.63 18.41
C ILE A 27 6.31 -5.52 17.39
N LEU A 28 6.20 -4.25 17.83
CA LEU A 28 6.15 -3.09 16.95
C LEU A 28 7.43 -2.95 16.14
N ALA A 29 8.59 -3.05 16.78
CA ALA A 29 9.89 -2.96 16.11
C ALA A 29 10.07 -4.07 15.07
N ALA A 30 9.75 -5.32 15.41
CA ALA A 30 9.78 -6.44 14.46
C ALA A 30 8.84 -6.20 13.27
N GLY A 31 7.62 -5.72 13.52
CA GLY A 31 6.67 -5.35 12.47
C GLY A 31 7.20 -4.25 11.54
N CYS A 32 7.83 -3.21 12.09
CA CYS A 32 8.45 -2.13 11.32
C CYS A 32 9.59 -2.64 10.43
N ILE A 33 10.45 -3.51 10.96
CA ILE A 33 11.55 -4.12 10.20
C ILE A 33 10.97 -4.99 9.05
N MET A 34 9.94 -5.80 9.33
CA MET A 34 9.28 -6.60 8.30
C MET A 34 8.66 -5.70 7.21
N PHE A 35 8.03 -4.58 7.60
CA PHE A 35 7.44 -3.63 6.66
C PHE A 35 8.48 -2.87 5.84
N LEU A 36 9.65 -2.64 6.40
CA LEU A 36 10.77 -2.06 5.67
C LEU A 36 11.18 -2.95 4.46
N PHE A 37 11.13 -4.26 4.61
CA PHE A 37 11.47 -5.19 3.52
C PHE A 37 10.31 -5.45 2.57
N THR A 38 9.08 -5.49 3.05
CA THR A 38 7.90 -5.72 2.20
C THR A 38 7.45 -4.45 1.45
N GLY A 39 7.81 -3.26 1.93
CA GLY A 39 7.50 -1.98 1.26
C GLY A 39 8.26 -1.73 -0.04
N THR A 40 9.22 -2.58 -0.42
CA THR A 40 10.00 -2.48 -1.66
C THR A 40 9.15 -2.47 -2.93
N ILE A 41 7.88 -2.88 -2.88
CA ILE A 41 6.96 -2.75 -4.03
C ILE A 41 6.80 -1.30 -4.49
N TYR A 42 6.91 -0.30 -3.60
CA TYR A 42 6.91 1.12 -3.97
C TYR A 42 8.24 1.61 -4.54
N ALA A 43 9.31 0.83 -4.43
CA ALA A 43 10.60 1.12 -5.07
C ALA A 43 10.64 0.69 -6.55
N TRP A 44 9.50 0.28 -7.15
CA TRP A 44 9.44 -0.28 -8.49
C TRP A 44 10.16 0.58 -9.56
N SER A 45 9.95 1.89 -9.58
CA SER A 45 10.59 2.78 -10.54
C SER A 45 12.13 2.81 -10.42
N ILE A 46 12.66 2.50 -9.24
CA ILE A 46 14.10 2.30 -9.02
C ILE A 46 14.50 0.89 -9.47
N LEU A 47 13.78 -0.12 -9.00
CA LEU A 47 14.10 -1.52 -9.27
C LEU A 47 14.01 -1.88 -10.76
N SER A 48 13.11 -1.25 -11.51
CA SER A 48 12.96 -1.47 -12.94
C SER A 48 13.97 -0.69 -13.80
N SER A 49 14.80 0.18 -13.22
CA SER A 49 15.67 1.07 -13.97
C SER A 49 16.71 0.38 -14.91
N PRO A 50 17.21 -0.84 -14.63
CA PRO A 50 18.10 -1.53 -15.56
C PRO A 50 17.41 -2.06 -16.83
N PHE A 51 16.10 -2.33 -16.78
CA PHE A 51 15.40 -3.10 -17.81
C PHE A 51 15.23 -2.35 -19.13
N PRO A 52 14.91 -1.04 -19.18
CA PRO A 52 14.90 -0.31 -20.45
C PRO A 52 16.27 -0.28 -21.15
N VAL A 53 17.33 -0.17 -20.36
CA VAL A 53 18.71 -0.09 -20.88
C VAL A 53 19.18 -1.44 -21.39
N GLU A 54 18.96 -2.53 -20.64
CA GLU A 54 19.47 -3.86 -20.99
C GLU A 54 18.55 -4.62 -21.97
N PHE A 55 17.23 -4.44 -21.85
CA PHE A 55 16.23 -5.22 -22.59
C PHE A 55 15.41 -4.42 -23.59
N GLY A 56 15.49 -3.10 -23.57
CA GLY A 56 14.68 -2.21 -24.42
C GLY A 56 13.19 -2.20 -24.08
N TRP A 57 12.81 -2.61 -22.86
CA TRP A 57 11.41 -2.67 -22.45
C TRP A 57 10.81 -1.29 -22.27
N THR A 58 9.57 -1.15 -22.77
CA THR A 58 8.87 0.14 -22.80
C THR A 58 8.29 0.53 -21.45
N SER A 59 8.03 1.83 -21.26
CA SER A 59 7.33 2.34 -20.07
C SER A 59 5.95 1.71 -19.89
N ALA A 60 5.24 1.37 -20.98
CA ALA A 60 3.95 0.69 -20.93
C ALA A 60 4.08 -0.72 -20.33
N GLN A 61 5.10 -1.49 -20.74
CA GLN A 61 5.37 -2.84 -20.22
C GLN A 61 5.75 -2.79 -18.73
N LEU A 62 6.58 -1.85 -18.33
CA LEU A 62 6.98 -1.66 -16.94
C LEU A 62 5.83 -1.13 -16.07
N GLY A 63 4.99 -0.23 -16.61
CA GLY A 63 3.78 0.26 -15.97
C GLY A 63 2.76 -0.88 -15.75
N LEU A 64 2.60 -1.78 -16.73
CA LEU A 64 1.75 -2.96 -16.57
C LEU A 64 2.24 -3.87 -15.44
N ASN A 65 3.55 -4.05 -15.29
CA ASN A 65 4.09 -4.82 -14.17
C ASN A 65 3.72 -4.18 -12.81
N PHE A 66 3.79 -2.85 -12.70
CA PHE A 66 3.38 -2.16 -11.47
C PHE A 66 1.89 -2.32 -11.21
N THR A 67 1.06 -2.28 -12.24
CA THR A 67 -0.37 -2.59 -12.13
C THR A 67 -0.61 -4.00 -11.60
N ILE A 68 0.10 -5.00 -12.13
CA ILE A 68 0.00 -6.37 -11.68
C ILE A 68 0.42 -6.50 -10.21
N VAL A 69 1.56 -5.91 -9.81
CA VAL A 69 2.03 -6.00 -8.43
C VAL A 69 1.04 -5.37 -7.44
N MET A 70 0.46 -4.22 -7.76
CA MET A 70 -0.53 -3.56 -6.90
C MET A 70 -1.84 -4.35 -6.83
N SER A 71 -2.30 -4.90 -7.93
CA SER A 71 -3.49 -5.76 -7.98
C SER A 71 -3.27 -7.04 -7.16
N CYS A 72 -2.13 -7.70 -7.37
CA CYS A 72 -1.76 -8.90 -6.61
C CYS A 72 -1.54 -8.61 -5.13
N PHE A 73 -1.02 -7.44 -4.76
CA PHE A 73 -0.94 -6.99 -3.38
C PHE A 73 -2.33 -6.92 -2.71
N CYS A 74 -3.31 -6.34 -3.38
CA CYS A 74 -4.70 -6.28 -2.87
C CYS A 74 -5.32 -7.68 -2.73
N ILE A 75 -5.20 -8.51 -3.77
CA ILE A 75 -5.70 -9.89 -3.77
C ILE A 75 -4.99 -10.73 -2.70
N GLY A 76 -3.67 -10.59 -2.59
CA GLY A 76 -2.85 -11.24 -1.58
C GLY A 76 -3.25 -10.85 -0.15
N GLY A 77 -3.60 -9.58 0.07
CA GLY A 77 -4.10 -9.10 1.35
C GLY A 77 -5.42 -9.77 1.76
N LEU A 78 -6.35 -9.93 0.81
CA LEU A 78 -7.60 -10.66 1.03
C LEU A 78 -7.35 -12.16 1.27
N ALA A 79 -6.62 -12.82 0.39
CA ALA A 79 -6.29 -14.24 0.50
C ALA A 79 -5.53 -14.53 1.79
N GLY A 80 -4.55 -13.69 2.15
CA GLY A 80 -3.80 -13.78 3.40
C GLY A 80 -4.68 -13.65 4.63
N SER A 81 -5.72 -12.81 4.59
CA SER A 81 -6.68 -12.69 5.69
C SER A 81 -7.47 -13.99 5.90
N PHE A 82 -7.85 -14.71 4.83
CA PHE A 82 -8.49 -16.02 4.93
C PHE A 82 -7.54 -17.08 5.51
N VAL A 83 -6.29 -17.09 5.04
CA VAL A 83 -5.26 -18.02 5.55
C VAL A 83 -4.99 -17.74 7.03
N THR A 84 -4.89 -16.46 7.42
CA THR A 84 -4.68 -16.06 8.82
C THR A 84 -5.78 -16.57 9.76
N ARG A 85 -7.04 -16.52 9.30
CA ARG A 85 -8.19 -17.02 10.09
C ARG A 85 -8.19 -18.55 10.23
N ARG A 86 -7.76 -19.28 9.20
CA ARG A 86 -7.79 -20.75 9.19
C ARG A 86 -6.56 -21.37 9.84
N LEU A 87 -5.40 -20.76 9.65
CA LEU A 87 -4.12 -21.29 10.13
C LEU A 87 -3.53 -20.40 11.23
N SER A 88 -2.85 -19.33 10.87
CA SER A 88 -2.36 -18.29 11.80
C SER A 88 -1.70 -17.14 11.02
N ALA A 89 -1.57 -15.98 11.66
CA ALA A 89 -0.84 -14.84 11.09
C ALA A 89 0.63 -15.20 10.81
N ARG A 90 1.25 -16.02 11.67
CA ARG A 90 2.63 -16.49 11.49
C ARG A 90 2.78 -17.32 10.20
N VAL A 91 1.90 -18.29 9.98
CA VAL A 91 1.94 -19.12 8.76
C VAL A 91 1.72 -18.27 7.52
N THR A 92 0.80 -17.30 7.57
CA THR A 92 0.55 -16.37 6.47
C THR A 92 1.79 -15.58 6.10
N VAL A 93 2.53 -15.07 7.08
CA VAL A 93 3.82 -14.37 6.85
C VAL A 93 4.86 -15.30 6.26
N LEU A 94 4.96 -16.55 6.72
CA LEU A 94 5.92 -17.54 6.18
C LEU A 94 5.63 -17.85 4.71
N ILE A 95 4.36 -18.03 4.35
CA ILE A 95 3.96 -18.21 2.94
C ILE A 95 4.35 -16.98 2.14
N GLY A 96 4.04 -15.76 2.63
CA GLY A 96 4.43 -14.52 1.99
C GLY A 96 5.95 -14.38 1.80
N ALA A 97 6.74 -14.79 2.79
CA ALA A 97 8.20 -14.78 2.74
C ALA A 97 8.76 -15.67 1.61
N VAL A 98 8.23 -16.89 1.49
CA VAL A 98 8.62 -17.82 0.41
C VAL A 98 8.23 -17.27 -0.96
N MET A 99 7.00 -16.72 -1.09
CA MET A 99 6.55 -16.13 -2.35
C MET A 99 7.42 -14.93 -2.75
N CYS A 100 7.77 -14.04 -1.84
CA CYS A 100 8.66 -12.91 -2.10
C CYS A 100 10.05 -13.40 -2.53
N PHE A 101 10.64 -14.37 -1.83
CA PHE A 101 11.94 -14.93 -2.18
C PHE A 101 11.94 -15.54 -3.59
N LEU A 102 10.95 -16.40 -3.89
CA LEU A 102 10.82 -17.01 -5.22
C LEU A 102 10.63 -15.94 -6.30
N GLY A 103 9.83 -14.89 -6.03
CA GLY A 103 9.64 -13.78 -6.94
C GLY A 103 10.95 -13.05 -7.24
N TYR A 104 11.71 -12.66 -6.23
CA TYR A 104 13.02 -12.02 -6.41
C TYR A 104 14.04 -12.92 -7.08
N PHE A 105 14.08 -14.19 -6.72
CA PHE A 105 14.95 -15.20 -7.34
C PHE A 105 14.66 -15.33 -8.84
N LEU A 106 13.40 -15.47 -9.23
CA LEU A 106 13.02 -15.55 -10.64
C LEU A 106 13.29 -14.24 -11.38
N CYS A 107 13.08 -13.08 -10.74
CA CYS A 107 13.46 -11.79 -11.32
C CYS A 107 14.95 -11.72 -11.65
N SER A 108 15.82 -12.29 -10.84
CA SER A 108 17.27 -12.31 -11.13
C SER A 108 17.65 -13.13 -12.38
N ARG A 109 16.72 -13.97 -12.89
CA ARG A 109 16.92 -14.86 -14.06
C ARG A 109 16.25 -14.35 -15.32
N ILE A 110 15.61 -13.18 -15.31
CA ILE A 110 14.95 -12.65 -16.50
C ILE A 110 15.93 -12.29 -17.61
N THR A 111 15.46 -12.42 -18.86
CA THR A 111 16.15 -12.12 -20.09
C THR A 111 15.28 -11.22 -20.97
N ALA A 112 15.81 -10.67 -22.05
CA ALA A 112 15.05 -9.78 -22.97
C ALA A 112 13.77 -10.44 -23.51
N GLN A 113 13.76 -11.78 -23.73
CA GLN A 113 12.62 -12.52 -24.25
C GLN A 113 11.62 -12.94 -23.15
N SER A 114 11.95 -12.77 -21.88
CA SER A 114 11.16 -13.29 -20.75
C SER A 114 10.37 -12.20 -19.99
N LEU A 115 9.80 -11.21 -20.69
CA LEU A 115 8.95 -10.18 -20.08
C LEU A 115 7.78 -10.80 -19.27
N TRP A 116 7.17 -11.88 -19.76
CA TRP A 116 6.12 -12.62 -19.04
C TRP A 116 6.60 -13.13 -17.67
N LEU A 117 7.90 -13.51 -17.56
CA LEU A 117 8.47 -13.97 -16.31
C LEU A 117 8.55 -12.83 -15.29
N LEU A 118 8.81 -11.58 -15.73
CA LEU A 118 8.74 -10.41 -14.87
C LEU A 118 7.33 -10.24 -14.28
N TYR A 119 6.28 -10.37 -15.12
CA TYR A 119 4.89 -10.22 -14.68
C TYR A 119 4.48 -11.28 -13.67
N ILE A 120 4.94 -12.52 -13.84
CA ILE A 120 4.67 -13.60 -12.88
C ILE A 120 5.50 -13.43 -11.61
N SER A 121 6.79 -13.12 -11.75
CA SER A 121 7.72 -13.11 -10.61
C SER A 121 7.54 -11.84 -9.76
N TYR A 122 7.80 -10.66 -10.32
CA TYR A 122 7.67 -9.42 -9.58
C TYR A 122 6.19 -9.03 -9.40
N GLY A 123 5.45 -9.02 -10.49
CA GLY A 123 4.03 -8.67 -10.47
C GLY A 123 3.21 -9.62 -9.60
N GLY A 124 3.25 -10.91 -9.90
CA GLY A 124 2.44 -11.94 -9.25
C GLY A 124 2.98 -12.33 -7.87
N LEU A 125 4.14 -13.02 -7.84
CA LEU A 125 4.65 -13.64 -6.61
C LEU A 125 5.01 -12.61 -5.54
N ILE A 126 5.75 -11.55 -5.88
CA ILE A 126 6.10 -10.52 -4.88
C ILE A 126 4.84 -9.77 -4.45
N GLY A 127 3.96 -9.38 -5.40
CA GLY A 127 2.70 -8.70 -5.07
C GLY A 127 1.86 -9.50 -4.08
N LEU A 128 1.55 -10.77 -4.38
CA LEU A 128 0.80 -11.66 -3.49
C LEU A 128 1.52 -11.85 -2.15
N GLY A 129 2.82 -12.14 -2.15
CA GLY A 129 3.62 -12.41 -0.95
C GLY A 129 3.67 -11.21 0.00
N VAL A 130 3.81 -9.99 -0.55
CA VAL A 130 3.74 -8.75 0.23
C VAL A 130 2.33 -8.57 0.80
N GLY A 131 1.28 -8.81 0.01
CA GLY A 131 -0.11 -8.71 0.47
C GLY A 131 -0.41 -9.67 1.62
N PHE A 132 0.02 -10.93 1.53
CA PHE A 132 -0.08 -11.92 2.61
C PHE A 132 0.57 -11.40 3.90
N SER A 133 1.81 -10.94 3.80
CA SER A 133 2.58 -10.48 4.96
C SER A 133 2.04 -9.21 5.56
N TYR A 134 1.62 -8.25 4.72
CA TYR A 134 1.16 -6.93 5.14
C TYR A 134 -0.04 -7.00 6.08
N ASN A 135 -1.14 -7.66 5.67
CA ASN A 135 -2.34 -7.72 6.49
C ASN A 135 -2.13 -8.56 7.76
N ALA A 136 -1.35 -9.65 7.69
CA ALA A 136 -1.05 -10.49 8.83
C ALA A 136 -0.23 -9.74 9.89
N VAL A 137 0.81 -9.01 9.50
CA VAL A 137 1.64 -8.21 10.40
C VAL A 137 0.85 -7.03 10.96
N LEU A 138 0.20 -6.23 10.09
CA LEU A 138 -0.57 -5.05 10.51
C LEU A 138 -1.64 -5.42 11.53
N GLY A 139 -2.47 -6.41 11.23
CA GLY A 139 -3.55 -6.84 12.12
C GLY A 139 -3.05 -7.37 13.46
N THR A 140 -1.96 -8.14 13.43
CA THR A 140 -1.36 -8.68 14.66
C THR A 140 -0.78 -7.58 15.53
N VAL A 141 0.06 -6.70 14.95
CA VAL A 141 0.75 -5.64 15.72
C VAL A 141 -0.25 -4.64 16.28
N VAL A 142 -1.21 -4.16 15.47
CA VAL A 142 -2.24 -3.22 15.93
C VAL A 142 -3.09 -3.82 17.05
N GLY A 143 -3.32 -5.14 17.05
CA GLY A 143 -4.00 -5.87 18.12
C GLY A 143 -3.28 -5.82 19.47
N TRP A 144 -1.98 -5.56 19.54
CA TRP A 144 -1.23 -5.35 20.78
C TRP A 144 -1.37 -3.93 21.35
N PHE A 145 -1.94 -3.00 20.59
CA PHE A 145 -2.09 -1.58 20.96
C PHE A 145 -3.56 -1.15 20.94
N PRO A 146 -4.45 -1.77 21.73
CA PRO A 146 -5.88 -1.41 21.75
C PRO A 146 -6.10 0.04 22.19
N ASP A 147 -5.20 0.57 23.02
CA ASP A 147 -5.15 1.93 23.55
C ASP A 147 -4.57 2.96 22.56
N LYS A 148 -3.76 2.52 21.58
CA LYS A 148 -3.01 3.40 20.65
C LYS A 148 -2.95 2.82 19.22
N LYS A 149 -4.09 2.34 18.70
CA LYS A 149 -4.16 1.68 17.37
C LYS A 149 -3.62 2.57 16.24
N GLY A 150 -3.98 3.84 16.24
CA GLY A 150 -3.52 4.81 15.24
C GLY A 150 -2.00 5.02 15.28
N PHE A 151 -1.41 5.11 16.48
CA PHE A 151 0.05 5.18 16.63
C PHE A 151 0.75 3.94 16.08
N ALA A 152 0.30 2.76 16.48
CA ALA A 152 0.92 1.50 16.04
C ALA A 152 0.84 1.29 14.52
N SER A 153 -0.33 1.53 13.92
CA SER A 153 -0.49 1.48 12.47
C SER A 153 0.35 2.55 11.76
N GLY A 154 0.38 3.77 12.28
CA GLY A 154 1.17 4.87 11.72
C GLY A 154 2.67 4.55 11.69
N VAL A 155 3.23 4.02 12.78
CA VAL A 155 4.65 3.63 12.86
C VAL A 155 4.97 2.49 11.89
N LEU A 156 4.10 1.47 11.80
CA LEU A 156 4.26 0.40 10.81
C LEU A 156 4.25 0.92 9.37
N LEU A 157 3.27 1.75 9.06
CA LEU A 157 3.10 2.31 7.71
C LEU A 157 4.23 3.28 7.35
N MET A 158 4.83 3.95 8.35
CA MET A 158 6.06 4.71 8.16
C MET A 158 7.22 3.77 7.79
N GLY A 159 7.37 2.62 8.47
CA GLY A 159 8.37 1.61 8.11
C GLY A 159 8.21 1.13 6.66
N PHE A 160 6.96 0.89 6.23
CA PHE A 160 6.66 0.54 4.84
C PHE A 160 7.01 1.66 3.85
N GLY A 161 6.73 2.93 4.19
CA GLY A 161 7.09 4.10 3.40
C GLY A 161 8.61 4.32 3.32
N CYS A 162 9.34 4.15 4.42
CA CYS A 162 10.80 4.28 4.46
C CYS A 162 11.53 3.19 3.64
N SER A 163 10.84 2.11 3.26
CA SER A 163 11.39 1.03 2.46
C SER A 163 12.06 1.52 1.18
N THR A 164 11.37 2.35 0.41
CA THR A 164 11.92 2.87 -0.85
C THR A 164 13.15 3.72 -0.61
N LEU A 165 13.16 4.53 0.45
CA LEU A 165 14.33 5.35 0.81
C LEU A 165 15.54 4.49 1.17
N ILE A 166 15.34 3.42 1.94
CA ILE A 166 16.45 2.59 2.44
C ILE A 166 16.79 1.49 1.43
N MET A 167 15.82 0.62 1.11
CA MET A 167 16.04 -0.54 0.25
C MET A 167 16.16 -0.15 -1.22
N GLY A 168 15.42 0.86 -1.69
CA GLY A 168 15.52 1.37 -3.05
C GLY A 168 16.89 1.98 -3.33
N ASN A 169 17.39 2.84 -2.43
CA ASN A 169 18.74 3.41 -2.56
C ASN A 169 19.84 2.36 -2.41
N PHE A 170 19.64 1.37 -1.54
CA PHE A 170 20.57 0.24 -1.43
C PHE A 170 20.63 -0.55 -2.76
N ALA A 171 19.48 -0.87 -3.35
CA ALA A 171 19.42 -1.53 -4.64
C ALA A 171 20.08 -0.70 -5.77
N ASP A 172 19.79 0.60 -5.83
CA ASP A 172 20.38 1.51 -6.82
C ASP A 172 21.92 1.54 -6.75
N ARG A 173 22.48 1.56 -5.52
CA ARG A 173 23.94 1.46 -5.33
C ARG A 173 24.50 0.13 -5.81
N LEU A 174 23.80 -0.98 -5.56
CA LEU A 174 24.21 -2.30 -6.04
C LEU A 174 24.14 -2.39 -7.58
N PHE A 175 23.13 -1.81 -8.20
CA PHE A 175 23.00 -1.78 -9.67
C PHE A 175 24.19 -1.09 -10.33
N ASN A 176 24.70 -0.02 -9.71
CA ASN A 176 25.84 0.75 -10.20
C ASN A 176 27.19 0.20 -9.73
N SER A 177 27.22 -0.94 -9.04
CA SER A 177 28.43 -1.63 -8.60
C SER A 177 28.79 -2.82 -9.52
N ALA A 178 29.96 -3.44 -9.30
CA ALA A 178 30.37 -4.65 -9.99
C ALA A 178 29.42 -5.85 -9.76
N MET A 179 28.56 -5.80 -8.73
CA MET A 179 27.60 -6.87 -8.42
C MET A 179 26.43 -6.90 -9.41
N GLY A 180 26.04 -5.76 -9.96
CA GLY A 180 24.93 -5.64 -10.91
C GLY A 180 23.55 -5.91 -10.31
N TRP A 181 22.52 -5.65 -11.10
CA TRP A 181 21.13 -5.71 -10.66
C TRP A 181 20.65 -7.15 -10.34
N ARG A 182 21.16 -8.18 -11.04
CA ARG A 182 20.77 -9.58 -10.79
C ARG A 182 21.13 -10.02 -9.38
N THR A 183 22.34 -9.69 -8.93
CA THR A 183 22.80 -9.96 -7.56
C THR A 183 22.01 -9.15 -6.54
N ALA A 184 21.67 -7.89 -6.85
CA ALA A 184 20.84 -7.06 -5.97
C ALA A 184 19.45 -7.66 -5.75
N TYR A 185 18.79 -8.20 -6.79
CA TYR A 185 17.50 -8.88 -6.64
C TYR A 185 17.62 -10.14 -5.76
N LEU A 186 18.68 -10.94 -5.93
CA LEU A 186 18.93 -12.10 -5.07
C LEU A 186 19.14 -11.71 -3.61
N LEU A 187 19.93 -10.66 -3.35
CA LEU A 187 20.17 -10.16 -1.99
C LEU A 187 18.90 -9.61 -1.35
N LEU A 188 18.09 -8.84 -2.09
CA LEU A 188 16.79 -8.35 -1.61
C LEU A 188 15.86 -9.52 -1.27
N GLY A 189 15.80 -10.54 -2.11
CA GLY A 189 14.99 -11.73 -1.87
C GLY A 189 15.45 -12.50 -0.64
N ALA A 190 16.75 -12.79 -0.53
CA ALA A 190 17.32 -13.50 0.61
C ALA A 190 17.13 -12.72 1.92
N ALA A 191 17.40 -11.43 1.91
CA ALA A 191 17.20 -10.56 3.08
C ALA A 191 15.73 -10.49 3.49
N THR A 192 14.80 -10.35 2.53
CA THR A 192 13.35 -10.35 2.79
C THR A 192 12.93 -11.69 3.41
N LEU A 193 13.39 -12.83 2.86
CA LEU A 193 13.11 -14.15 3.42
C LEU A 193 13.59 -14.27 4.86
N VAL A 194 14.84 -13.93 5.13
CA VAL A 194 15.44 -14.02 6.47
C VAL A 194 14.71 -13.13 7.48
N VAL A 195 14.42 -11.88 7.10
CA VAL A 195 13.73 -10.93 7.97
C VAL A 195 12.31 -11.39 8.28
N LEU A 196 11.55 -11.87 7.28
CA LEU A 196 10.19 -12.35 7.50
C LEU A 196 10.19 -13.68 8.30
N LEU A 197 11.14 -14.59 8.06
CA LEU A 197 11.28 -15.83 8.84
C LEU A 197 11.56 -15.51 10.31
N ILE A 198 12.56 -14.66 10.59
CA ILE A 198 12.91 -14.27 11.94
C ILE A 198 11.76 -13.46 12.57
N GLY A 199 11.25 -12.43 11.87
CA GLY A 199 10.17 -11.55 12.32
C GLY A 199 8.86 -12.29 12.60
N SER A 200 8.59 -13.40 11.90
CA SER A 200 7.41 -14.23 12.12
C SER A 200 7.30 -14.76 13.56
N ARG A 201 8.42 -14.82 14.31
CA ARG A 201 8.43 -15.24 15.71
C ARG A 201 7.72 -14.24 16.64
N TRP A 202 7.66 -12.96 16.24
CA TRP A 202 6.96 -11.88 16.93
C TRP A 202 5.54 -11.65 16.42
N VAL A 203 5.12 -12.35 15.35
CA VAL A 203 3.74 -12.31 14.86
C VAL A 203 2.90 -13.26 15.68
N VAL A 204 2.58 -12.82 16.90
CA VAL A 204 1.79 -13.59 17.91
C VAL A 204 0.55 -12.79 18.26
N PRO A 205 -0.66 -13.40 18.21
CA PRO A 205 -1.89 -12.73 18.64
C PRO A 205 -1.81 -12.27 20.10
N ASN A 206 -2.43 -11.13 20.41
CA ASN A 206 -2.55 -10.68 21.80
C ASN A 206 -3.53 -11.58 22.54
N PRO A 207 -3.12 -12.30 23.59
CA PRO A 207 -4.01 -13.19 24.35
C PRO A 207 -5.21 -12.48 24.99
N GLN A 208 -5.08 -11.18 25.27
CA GLN A 208 -6.14 -10.37 25.90
C GLN A 208 -7.25 -9.96 24.91
N MET A 209 -7.03 -10.10 23.59
CA MET A 209 -8.05 -9.81 22.57
C MET A 209 -8.90 -11.03 22.19
N ALA A 210 -8.72 -12.18 22.81
CA ALA A 210 -9.53 -13.38 22.59
C ALA A 210 -10.97 -13.28 23.18
N ALA A 211 -11.29 -12.20 23.90
CA ALA A 211 -12.67 -11.90 24.29
C ALA A 211 -13.39 -11.13 23.18
N PRO A 212 -14.66 -11.46 22.86
CA PRO A 212 -15.44 -10.70 21.89
C PRO A 212 -15.51 -9.24 22.36
N ALA A 213 -15.12 -8.33 21.47
CA ALA A 213 -15.20 -6.89 21.71
C ALA A 213 -16.68 -6.47 21.81
N GLY A 214 -17.24 -6.63 22.98
CA GLY A 214 -18.45 -5.97 23.41
C GLY A 214 -18.11 -4.60 23.97
N SER A 215 -17.82 -3.66 23.10
CA SER A 215 -17.82 -2.23 23.43
C SER A 215 -18.47 -1.51 22.26
N ALA A 216 -19.79 -1.57 22.24
CA ALA A 216 -20.61 -0.70 21.44
C ALA A 216 -20.48 0.72 22.00
N ALA A 217 -19.77 1.58 21.29
CA ALA A 217 -20.11 2.98 21.32
C ALA A 217 -21.57 3.08 20.83
N ALA A 218 -22.40 3.84 21.54
CA ALA A 218 -23.81 3.99 21.23
C ALA A 218 -23.98 4.36 19.74
N PRO A 219 -24.89 3.71 19.00
CA PRO A 219 -25.10 3.98 17.58
C PRO A 219 -25.76 5.33 17.42
N THR A 220 -24.98 6.35 17.06
CA THR A 220 -25.47 7.70 16.74
C THR A 220 -25.80 7.88 15.27
N ARG A 221 -25.54 6.88 14.42
CA ARG A 221 -25.77 6.90 12.96
C ARG A 221 -26.33 5.57 12.46
N ARG A 222 -26.95 5.60 11.28
CA ARG A 222 -27.44 4.38 10.61
C ARG A 222 -26.28 3.44 10.32
N GLU A 223 -26.46 2.17 10.68
CA GLU A 223 -25.49 1.09 10.40
C GLU A 223 -25.88 0.37 9.12
N TYR A 224 -24.94 0.28 8.18
CA TYR A 224 -25.15 -0.37 6.90
C TYR A 224 -24.42 -1.70 6.84
N THR A 225 -25.12 -2.74 6.37
CA THR A 225 -24.46 -3.96 5.90
C THR A 225 -23.79 -3.70 4.55
N ALA A 226 -22.82 -4.53 4.15
CA ALA A 226 -22.15 -4.41 2.86
C ALA A 226 -23.13 -4.39 1.67
N GLY A 227 -24.16 -5.25 1.72
CA GLY A 227 -25.19 -5.30 0.69
C GLY A 227 -26.07 -4.06 0.63
N GLN A 228 -26.30 -3.37 1.75
CA GLN A 228 -27.00 -2.09 1.80
C GLN A 228 -26.11 -0.96 1.29
N MET A 229 -24.83 -0.93 1.72
CA MET A 229 -23.85 0.05 1.32
C MET A 229 -23.69 0.13 -0.21
N VAL A 230 -23.48 -1.00 -0.88
CA VAL A 230 -23.27 -1.04 -2.33
C VAL A 230 -24.51 -0.65 -3.15
N LYS A 231 -25.69 -0.58 -2.53
CA LYS A 231 -26.92 -0.09 -3.17
C LYS A 231 -27.06 1.42 -3.09
N THR A 232 -26.21 2.12 -2.34
CA THR A 232 -26.28 3.59 -2.19
C THR A 232 -25.49 4.30 -3.28
N ALA A 233 -25.98 5.42 -3.77
CA ALA A 233 -25.24 6.30 -4.68
C ALA A 233 -23.97 6.86 -4.01
N ALA A 234 -24.02 7.14 -2.70
CA ALA A 234 -22.87 7.63 -1.94
C ALA A 234 -21.69 6.66 -1.99
N PHE A 235 -21.93 5.35 -1.91
CA PHE A 235 -20.85 4.36 -2.03
C PHE A 235 -20.15 4.43 -3.39
N TRP A 236 -20.90 4.46 -4.49
CA TRP A 236 -20.31 4.48 -5.83
C TRP A 236 -19.59 5.78 -6.14
N LEU A 237 -20.11 6.91 -5.68
CA LEU A 237 -19.43 8.20 -5.79
C LEU A 237 -18.10 8.19 -5.03
N LEU A 238 -18.11 7.72 -3.77
CA LEU A 238 -16.90 7.55 -2.99
C LEU A 238 -15.91 6.59 -3.67
N PHE A 239 -16.40 5.45 -4.16
CA PHE A 239 -15.60 4.44 -4.86
C PHE A 239 -14.87 5.05 -6.06
N PHE A 240 -15.57 5.81 -6.91
CA PHE A 240 -14.94 6.45 -8.08
C PHE A 240 -14.01 7.60 -7.71
N ILE A 241 -14.30 8.36 -6.66
CA ILE A 241 -13.35 9.36 -6.12
C ILE A 241 -12.03 8.67 -5.75
N ILE A 242 -12.12 7.56 -5.02
CA ILE A 242 -10.94 6.81 -4.58
C ILE A 242 -10.20 6.20 -5.78
N VAL A 243 -10.91 5.64 -6.77
CA VAL A 243 -10.31 5.11 -8.01
C VAL A 243 -9.53 6.21 -8.73
N CYS A 244 -10.16 7.35 -8.99
CA CYS A 244 -9.53 8.45 -9.74
C CYS A 244 -8.32 9.02 -9.01
N SER A 245 -8.42 9.27 -7.69
CA SER A 245 -7.32 9.82 -6.90
C SER A 245 -6.15 8.85 -6.78
N ASN A 246 -6.42 7.57 -6.49
CA ASN A 246 -5.38 6.56 -6.42
C ASN A 246 -4.75 6.26 -7.79
N MET A 247 -5.49 6.41 -8.89
CA MET A 247 -4.98 6.25 -10.25
C MET A 247 -3.88 7.27 -10.56
N ILE A 248 -4.05 8.53 -10.12
CA ILE A 248 -3.01 9.56 -10.23
C ILE A 248 -1.76 9.13 -9.43
N GLY A 249 -1.96 8.75 -8.16
CA GLY A 249 -0.85 8.34 -7.29
C GLY A 249 -0.09 7.12 -7.81
N THR A 250 -0.79 6.03 -8.18
CA THR A 250 -0.15 4.81 -8.71
C THR A 250 0.54 5.06 -10.04
N GLY A 251 -0.05 5.90 -10.90
CA GLY A 251 0.52 6.31 -12.17
C GLY A 251 1.87 6.99 -11.99
N VAL A 252 1.95 7.97 -11.08
CA VAL A 252 3.21 8.67 -10.82
C VAL A 252 4.20 7.79 -10.07
N ILE A 253 3.80 7.09 -9.00
CA ILE A 253 4.71 6.26 -8.20
C ILE A 253 5.36 5.17 -9.06
N GLY A 254 4.60 4.55 -9.95
CA GLY A 254 5.13 3.54 -10.88
C GLY A 254 6.22 4.04 -11.82
N HIS A 255 6.25 5.34 -12.08
CA HIS A 255 7.17 5.99 -13.03
C HIS A 255 8.04 7.09 -12.41
N SER A 256 8.02 7.28 -11.08
CA SER A 256 8.64 8.43 -10.40
C SER A 256 10.09 8.68 -10.80
N ARG A 257 10.92 7.64 -10.90
CA ARG A 257 12.33 7.77 -11.32
C ARG A 257 12.45 8.31 -12.74
N TYR A 258 11.65 7.77 -13.65
CA TYR A 258 11.68 8.16 -15.07
C TYR A 258 11.16 9.59 -15.28
N ILE A 259 10.08 9.96 -14.55
CA ILE A 259 9.55 11.33 -14.54
C ILE A 259 10.60 12.30 -14.00
N ALA A 260 11.30 11.95 -12.92
CA ALA A 260 12.35 12.77 -12.35
C ALA A 260 13.50 13.00 -13.34
N VAL A 261 13.95 11.95 -14.05
CA VAL A 261 15.00 12.05 -15.05
C VAL A 261 14.57 12.92 -16.21
N GLU A 262 13.36 12.72 -16.78
CA GLU A 262 12.83 13.54 -17.88
C GLU A 262 12.68 15.02 -17.48
N ALA A 263 12.34 15.28 -16.22
CA ALA A 263 12.23 16.63 -15.66
C ALA A 263 13.58 17.28 -15.28
N GLY A 264 14.71 16.64 -15.64
CA GLY A 264 16.06 17.18 -15.44
C GLY A 264 16.64 16.99 -14.03
N VAL A 265 16.07 16.09 -13.21
CA VAL A 265 16.69 15.70 -11.91
C VAL A 265 17.91 14.84 -12.21
N ALA A 266 19.06 15.19 -11.62
CA ALA A 266 20.30 14.45 -11.79
C ALA A 266 20.12 12.98 -11.41
N THR A 267 20.57 12.05 -12.25
CA THR A 267 20.38 10.60 -12.10
C THR A 267 20.91 10.08 -10.77
N GLY A 268 22.01 10.66 -10.25
CA GLY A 268 22.61 10.28 -8.96
C GLY A 268 21.74 10.54 -7.73
N ILE A 269 20.72 11.41 -7.81
CA ILE A 269 19.82 11.71 -6.70
C ILE A 269 18.37 11.26 -6.94
N THR A 270 18.04 10.70 -8.09
CA THR A 270 16.66 10.28 -8.40
C THR A 270 16.15 9.20 -7.43
N ALA A 271 16.97 8.24 -7.05
CA ALA A 271 16.61 7.22 -6.08
C ALA A 271 16.30 7.83 -4.69
N LEU A 272 17.06 8.84 -4.28
CA LEU A 272 16.78 9.59 -3.05
C LEU A 272 15.44 10.33 -3.14
N VAL A 273 15.15 11.01 -4.25
CA VAL A 273 13.88 11.72 -4.47
C VAL A 273 12.69 10.77 -4.39
N VAL A 274 12.76 9.60 -5.04
CA VAL A 274 11.72 8.57 -4.99
C VAL A 274 11.59 8.00 -3.56
N GLY A 275 12.70 7.84 -2.86
CA GLY A 275 12.71 7.45 -1.45
C GLY A 275 11.99 8.47 -0.55
N LEU A 276 12.29 9.75 -0.71
CA LEU A 276 11.64 10.84 0.03
C LEU A 276 10.15 10.96 -0.32
N GLN A 277 9.76 10.72 -1.58
CA GLN A 277 8.34 10.62 -1.99
C GLN A 277 7.60 9.55 -1.17
N SER A 278 8.22 8.38 -0.95
CA SER A 278 7.63 7.31 -0.12
C SER A 278 7.54 7.68 1.36
N VAL A 279 8.49 8.45 1.89
CA VAL A 279 8.40 9.01 3.25
C VAL A 279 7.23 9.99 3.34
N CYS A 280 7.09 10.88 2.34
CA CYS A 280 5.94 11.80 2.26
C CYS A 280 4.61 11.04 2.19
N ASN A 281 4.56 9.89 1.52
CA ASN A 281 3.39 9.01 1.54
C ASN A 281 3.04 8.55 2.97
N GLY A 282 4.03 8.14 3.76
CA GLY A 282 3.82 7.81 5.17
C GLY A 282 3.31 9.00 6.00
N LEU A 283 3.90 10.18 5.81
CA LEU A 283 3.49 11.42 6.48
C LEU A 283 2.08 11.86 6.08
N GLY A 284 1.70 11.70 4.82
CA GLY A 284 0.36 12.01 4.32
C GLY A 284 -0.74 11.27 5.07
N ARG A 285 -0.52 10.00 5.41
CA ARG A 285 -1.48 9.20 6.21
C ARG A 285 -1.79 9.83 7.55
N LEU A 286 -0.77 10.31 8.25
CA LEU A 286 -0.93 10.97 9.55
C LEU A 286 -1.57 12.35 9.41
N ALA A 287 -1.11 13.13 8.42
CA ALA A 287 -1.59 14.48 8.20
C ALA A 287 -3.07 14.52 7.79
N PHE A 288 -3.47 13.72 6.79
CA PHE A 288 -4.85 13.67 6.34
C PHE A 288 -5.79 13.02 7.37
N GLY A 289 -5.30 12.05 8.16
CA GLY A 289 -6.06 11.51 9.30
C GLY A 289 -6.37 12.59 10.34
N THR A 290 -5.35 13.35 10.77
CA THR A 290 -5.55 14.47 11.71
C THR A 290 -6.37 15.61 11.11
N LEU A 291 -6.24 15.87 9.82
CA LEU A 291 -7.02 16.90 9.13
C LEU A 291 -8.50 16.51 9.08
N PHE A 292 -8.78 15.24 8.78
CA PHE A 292 -10.15 14.71 8.82
C PHE A 292 -10.76 14.86 10.22
N ASP A 293 -10.05 14.45 11.28
CA ASP A 293 -10.54 14.53 12.65
C ASP A 293 -10.83 15.97 13.10
N LYS A 294 -10.01 16.94 12.67
CA LYS A 294 -10.13 18.34 13.09
C LYS A 294 -11.08 19.18 12.23
N LYS A 295 -11.12 18.93 10.91
CA LYS A 295 -11.81 19.78 9.93
C LYS A 295 -12.91 19.05 9.16
N GLY A 296 -13.04 17.74 9.36
CA GLY A 296 -14.03 16.89 8.70
C GLY A 296 -13.68 16.50 7.27
N ASN A 297 -14.50 15.61 6.72
CA ASN A 297 -14.31 14.97 5.42
C ASN A 297 -14.14 15.96 4.27
N THR A 298 -15.05 16.93 4.17
CA THR A 298 -15.06 17.91 3.07
C THR A 298 -13.76 18.68 2.94
N PHE A 299 -13.23 19.18 4.06
CA PHE A 299 -11.99 19.95 4.04
C PHE A 299 -10.78 19.07 3.72
N ALA A 300 -10.73 17.86 4.28
CA ALA A 300 -9.66 16.91 4.00
C ALA A 300 -9.61 16.53 2.51
N MET A 301 -10.74 16.17 1.90
CA MET A 301 -10.82 15.80 0.48
C MET A 301 -10.46 16.96 -0.45
N LEU A 302 -10.96 18.17 -0.18
CA LEU A 302 -10.59 19.35 -0.99
C LEU A 302 -9.11 19.69 -0.89
N THR A 303 -8.53 19.57 0.31
CA THR A 303 -7.09 19.80 0.51
C THR A 303 -6.27 18.78 -0.29
N ASP A 304 -6.68 17.52 -0.27
CA ASP A 304 -6.01 16.46 -1.01
C ASP A 304 -6.05 16.69 -2.53
N VAL A 305 -7.24 16.99 -3.07
CA VAL A 305 -7.40 17.34 -4.49
C VAL A 305 -6.57 18.57 -4.86
N GLY A 306 -6.52 19.60 -4.00
CA GLY A 306 -5.66 20.77 -4.17
C GLY A 306 -4.18 20.40 -4.24
N CYS A 307 -3.73 19.47 -3.39
CA CYS A 307 -2.36 18.94 -3.44
C CYS A 307 -2.10 18.16 -4.74
N PHE A 308 -3.03 17.34 -5.22
CA PHE A 308 -2.89 16.66 -6.52
C PHE A 308 -2.80 17.67 -7.68
N ILE A 309 -3.64 18.70 -7.72
CA ILE A 309 -3.59 19.74 -8.76
C ILE A 309 -2.25 20.46 -8.73
N LEU A 310 -1.82 20.93 -7.56
CA LEU A 310 -0.56 21.64 -7.41
C LEU A 310 0.63 20.76 -7.82
N SER A 311 0.62 19.49 -7.43
CA SER A 311 1.63 18.52 -7.84
C SER A 311 1.68 18.35 -9.37
N CYS A 312 0.51 18.15 -10.01
CA CYS A 312 0.45 18.02 -11.48
C CYS A 312 0.94 19.28 -12.19
N LEU A 313 0.62 20.47 -11.69
CA LEU A 313 1.10 21.74 -12.25
C LEU A 313 2.62 21.90 -12.10
N LEU A 314 3.18 21.56 -10.94
CA LEU A 314 4.62 21.60 -10.70
C LEU A 314 5.38 20.65 -11.62
N LEU A 315 4.88 19.42 -11.79
CA LEU A 315 5.47 18.43 -12.67
C LEU A 315 5.33 18.81 -14.16
N LEU A 316 4.17 19.32 -14.54
CA LEU A 316 3.96 19.84 -15.90
C LEU A 316 4.88 21.01 -16.22
N PHE A 317 5.04 21.96 -15.29
CA PHE A 317 5.97 23.08 -15.43
C PHE A 317 7.42 22.60 -15.58
N SER A 318 7.83 21.65 -14.74
CA SER A 318 9.19 21.09 -14.78
C SER A 318 9.47 20.38 -16.09
N LEU A 319 8.57 19.52 -16.56
CA LEU A 319 8.70 18.77 -17.81
C LEU A 319 8.72 19.69 -19.07
N ARG A 320 8.24 20.92 -18.95
CA ARG A 320 8.32 21.95 -20.00
C ARG A 320 9.54 22.87 -19.89
N GLY A 321 10.55 22.48 -19.13
CA GLY A 321 11.79 23.23 -18.98
C GLY A 321 11.92 24.06 -17.71
N GLY A 322 10.99 23.92 -16.75
CA GLY A 322 11.01 24.63 -15.46
C GLY A 322 12.04 24.11 -14.45
N GLY A 323 12.85 23.10 -14.82
CA GLY A 323 13.97 22.61 -14.05
C GLY A 323 13.59 21.56 -12.98
N ALA A 324 14.60 21.05 -12.27
CA ALA A 324 14.50 19.92 -11.36
C ALA A 324 13.76 20.24 -10.03
N ILE A 325 13.84 21.47 -9.53
CA ILE A 325 13.25 21.83 -8.23
C ILE A 325 11.73 21.63 -8.18
N PRO A 326 10.96 22.17 -9.15
CA PRO A 326 9.50 21.91 -9.19
C PRO A 326 9.19 20.43 -9.38
N ALA A 327 10.02 19.66 -10.09
CA ALA A 327 9.82 18.21 -10.23
C ALA A 327 9.92 17.51 -8.88
N VAL A 328 10.96 17.79 -8.11
CA VAL A 328 11.13 17.22 -6.76
C VAL A 328 9.95 17.60 -5.87
N ALA A 329 9.58 18.88 -5.81
CA ALA A 329 8.44 19.35 -5.01
C ALA A 329 7.13 18.65 -5.43
N GLY A 330 6.86 18.52 -6.73
CA GLY A 330 5.69 17.85 -7.26
C GLY A 330 5.66 16.35 -6.91
N LEU A 331 6.78 15.64 -7.04
CA LEU A 331 6.88 14.23 -6.68
C LEU A 331 6.66 14.00 -5.17
N LEU A 332 7.24 14.84 -4.31
CA LEU A 332 7.03 14.75 -2.86
C LEU A 332 5.56 15.02 -2.50
N LEU A 333 4.96 16.03 -3.10
CA LEU A 333 3.58 16.41 -2.84
C LEU A 333 2.59 15.33 -3.31
N ILE A 334 2.83 14.69 -4.47
CA ILE A 334 1.97 13.60 -4.91
C ILE A 334 2.10 12.36 -4.02
N GLY A 335 3.32 12.09 -3.51
CA GLY A 335 3.52 11.06 -2.49
C GLY A 335 2.69 11.34 -1.23
N PHE A 336 2.72 12.59 -0.76
CA PHE A 336 1.97 13.05 0.41
C PHE A 336 0.46 12.88 0.24
N SER A 337 -0.12 13.32 -0.88
CA SER A 337 -1.54 13.16 -1.20
C SER A 337 -1.93 11.69 -1.34
N TYR A 338 -1.19 10.91 -2.12
CA TYR A 338 -1.48 9.49 -2.26
C TYR A 338 -1.49 8.75 -0.92
N GLY A 339 -0.62 9.17 0.02
CA GLY A 339 -0.60 8.65 1.39
C GLY A 339 -1.89 8.94 2.17
N GLY A 340 -2.57 10.05 1.91
CA GLY A 340 -3.83 10.42 2.54
C GLY A 340 -5.00 9.53 2.13
N MET A 341 -5.02 9.01 0.90
CA MET A 341 -6.16 8.28 0.34
C MET A 341 -6.60 7.04 1.14
N PRO A 342 -5.73 6.10 1.58
CA PRO A 342 -6.17 4.98 2.40
C PRO A 342 -6.81 5.41 3.72
N THR A 343 -6.29 6.46 4.34
CA THR A 343 -6.83 6.99 5.59
C THR A 343 -8.20 7.62 5.37
N MET A 344 -8.36 8.43 4.33
CA MET A 344 -9.64 9.04 3.98
C MET A 344 -10.68 7.99 3.57
N THR A 345 -10.30 6.98 2.80
CA THR A 345 -11.17 5.85 2.48
C THR A 345 -11.71 5.18 3.75
N SER A 346 -10.82 4.93 4.71
CA SER A 346 -11.15 4.31 6.00
C SER A 346 -12.13 5.16 6.81
N THR A 347 -11.79 6.44 7.01
CA THR A 347 -12.56 7.35 7.86
C THR A 347 -13.92 7.69 7.25
N VAL A 348 -13.99 7.97 5.94
CA VAL A 348 -15.25 8.26 5.25
C VAL A 348 -16.17 7.03 5.24
N THR A 349 -15.62 5.82 5.05
CA THR A 349 -16.42 4.59 5.11
C THR A 349 -17.03 4.41 6.51
N ALA A 350 -16.26 4.62 7.56
CA ALA A 350 -16.78 4.54 8.94
C ALA A 350 -17.83 5.62 9.23
N ASP A 351 -17.60 6.85 8.77
CA ASP A 351 -18.46 7.99 9.00
C ASP A 351 -19.81 7.89 8.27
N CYS A 352 -19.81 7.39 7.02
CA CYS A 352 -21.00 7.31 6.20
C CYS A 352 -21.80 6.01 6.40
N PHE A 353 -21.12 4.89 6.67
CA PHE A 353 -21.78 3.56 6.67
C PHE A 353 -21.76 2.85 8.03
N GLY A 354 -21.24 3.52 9.07
CA GLY A 354 -21.20 3.00 10.43
C GLY A 354 -20.02 2.08 10.72
N THR A 355 -19.92 1.68 11.98
CA THR A 355 -18.76 0.93 12.50
C THR A 355 -19.04 -0.53 12.78
N GLN A 356 -20.29 -0.95 12.85
CA GLN A 356 -20.68 -2.33 13.17
C GLN A 356 -20.18 -3.33 12.12
N ASN A 357 -20.34 -2.99 10.82
CA ASN A 357 -19.90 -3.80 9.69
C ASN A 357 -18.64 -3.24 9.01
N TYR A 358 -17.90 -2.38 9.71
CA TYR A 358 -16.78 -1.60 9.15
C TYR A 358 -15.75 -2.47 8.41
N GLY A 359 -15.33 -3.58 8.98
CA GLY A 359 -14.30 -4.43 8.37
C GLY A 359 -14.68 -4.91 6.96
N THR A 360 -15.95 -5.30 6.75
CA THR A 360 -16.46 -5.75 5.46
C THR A 360 -16.67 -4.55 4.52
N ASN A 361 -17.27 -3.48 5.01
CA ASN A 361 -17.56 -2.27 4.26
C ASN A 361 -16.26 -1.61 3.74
N PHE A 362 -15.26 -1.48 4.60
CA PHE A 362 -13.94 -0.96 4.23
C PHE A 362 -13.22 -1.87 3.22
N SER A 363 -13.28 -3.19 3.39
CA SER A 363 -12.67 -4.12 2.43
C SER A 363 -13.25 -3.96 1.03
N ILE A 364 -14.57 -3.75 0.91
CA ILE A 364 -15.22 -3.52 -0.38
C ILE A 364 -14.84 -2.15 -0.94
N ALA A 365 -14.83 -1.09 -0.12
CA ALA A 365 -14.38 0.23 -0.56
C ALA A 365 -12.93 0.21 -1.05
N ASN A 366 -12.06 -0.55 -0.38
CA ASN A 366 -10.65 -0.69 -0.76
C ASN A 366 -10.43 -1.49 -2.06
N MET A 367 -11.45 -2.23 -2.57
CA MET A 367 -11.39 -2.84 -3.90
C MET A 367 -11.23 -1.81 -5.03
N SER A 368 -11.52 -0.54 -4.78
CA SER A 368 -11.21 0.59 -5.67
C SER A 368 -9.73 0.66 -6.06
N MET A 369 -8.84 0.09 -5.24
CA MET A 369 -7.41 0.04 -5.55
C MET A 369 -7.09 -0.83 -6.78
N LEU A 370 -7.91 -1.84 -7.10
CA LEU A 370 -7.72 -2.69 -8.27
C LEU A 370 -7.82 -1.87 -9.58
N PRO A 371 -8.95 -1.21 -9.90
CA PRO A 371 -9.00 -0.35 -11.09
C PRO A 371 -8.04 0.83 -11.00
N ALA A 372 -7.77 1.39 -9.83
CA ALA A 372 -6.82 2.49 -9.67
C ALA A 372 -5.38 2.10 -10.04
N SER A 373 -4.98 0.85 -9.85
CA SER A 373 -3.63 0.36 -10.18
C SER A 373 -3.30 0.48 -11.67
N PHE A 374 -4.31 0.50 -12.55
CA PHE A 374 -4.12 0.74 -13.99
C PHE A 374 -3.58 2.12 -14.32
N GLY A 375 -3.54 3.05 -13.37
CA GLY A 375 -2.89 4.35 -13.52
C GLY A 375 -1.45 4.24 -14.03
N ALA A 376 -0.68 3.28 -13.54
CA ALA A 376 0.69 3.05 -13.99
C ALA A 376 0.77 2.56 -15.45
N THR A 377 -0.12 1.63 -15.85
CA THR A 377 -0.23 1.19 -17.25
C THR A 377 -0.62 2.33 -18.17
N ILE A 378 -1.60 3.15 -17.78
CA ILE A 378 -2.08 4.29 -18.57
C ILE A 378 -0.96 5.31 -18.78
N VAL A 379 -0.25 5.68 -17.70
CA VAL A 379 0.90 6.61 -17.79
C VAL A 379 2.00 6.06 -18.67
N GLY A 380 2.33 4.77 -18.51
CA GLY A 380 3.33 4.10 -19.33
C GLY A 380 2.93 4.05 -20.81
N ALA A 381 1.65 3.77 -21.13
CA ALA A 381 1.14 3.76 -22.49
C ALA A 381 1.17 5.16 -23.13
N ILE A 382 0.77 6.20 -22.39
CA ILE A 382 0.86 7.58 -22.84
C ILE A 382 2.31 7.95 -23.13
N GLN A 383 3.24 7.65 -22.23
CA GLN A 383 4.65 7.96 -22.42
C GLN A 383 5.23 7.20 -23.63
N THR A 384 4.90 5.92 -23.80
CA THR A 384 5.37 5.12 -24.94
C THR A 384 4.86 5.69 -26.27
N GLY A 385 3.61 6.19 -26.30
CA GLY A 385 3.02 6.75 -27.51
C GLY A 385 3.43 8.19 -27.83
N SER A 386 3.63 9.03 -26.80
CA SER A 386 3.94 10.46 -26.96
C SER A 386 5.42 10.81 -26.81
N GLY A 387 6.22 9.89 -26.28
CA GLY A 387 7.64 10.11 -25.95
C GLY A 387 7.88 10.93 -24.68
N THR A 388 6.82 11.40 -23.98
CA THR A 388 6.93 12.28 -22.82
C THR A 388 5.84 12.01 -21.77
N TYR A 389 6.11 12.37 -20.51
CA TYR A 389 5.10 12.33 -19.43
C TYR A 389 4.19 13.57 -19.40
N VAL A 390 4.43 14.62 -20.20
CA VAL A 390 3.62 15.85 -20.24
C VAL A 390 2.14 15.56 -20.45
N THR A 391 1.81 14.71 -21.43
CA THR A 391 0.42 14.34 -21.74
C THR A 391 -0.26 13.63 -20.57
N ALA A 392 0.46 12.80 -19.81
CA ALA A 392 -0.08 12.12 -18.65
C ALA A 392 -0.54 13.11 -17.55
N PHE A 393 0.23 14.18 -17.30
CA PHE A 393 -0.15 15.20 -16.32
C PHE A 393 -1.30 16.09 -16.79
N LEU A 394 -1.45 16.33 -18.10
CA LEU A 394 -2.64 16.98 -18.65
C LEU A 394 -3.90 16.12 -18.43
N VAL A 395 -3.81 14.82 -18.67
CA VAL A 395 -4.90 13.87 -18.36
C VAL A 395 -5.22 13.86 -16.88
N PHE A 396 -4.22 13.87 -16.01
CA PHE A 396 -4.42 13.88 -14.56
C PHE A 396 -5.08 15.17 -14.06
N LEU A 397 -4.80 16.32 -14.64
CA LEU A 397 -5.55 17.55 -14.37
C LEU A 397 -7.04 17.40 -14.75
N GLY A 398 -7.34 16.75 -15.87
CA GLY A 398 -8.72 16.39 -16.22
C GLY A 398 -9.36 15.44 -15.21
N VAL A 399 -8.61 14.42 -14.76
CA VAL A 399 -9.08 13.49 -13.72
C VAL A 399 -9.35 14.20 -12.40
N THR A 400 -8.51 15.16 -11.99
CA THR A 400 -8.77 15.94 -10.75
C THR A 400 -10.02 16.79 -10.86
N ALA A 401 -10.34 17.34 -12.05
CA ALA A 401 -11.60 18.04 -12.27
C ALA A 401 -12.82 17.09 -12.11
N VAL A 402 -12.71 15.86 -12.63
CA VAL A 402 -13.73 14.82 -12.42
C VAL A 402 -13.87 14.50 -10.92
N VAL A 403 -12.77 14.38 -10.18
CA VAL A 403 -12.81 14.13 -8.73
C VAL A 403 -13.55 15.23 -7.98
N ILE A 404 -13.36 16.50 -8.36
CA ILE A 404 -14.10 17.64 -7.76
C ILE A 404 -15.60 17.50 -8.01
N LEU A 405 -16.01 17.19 -9.23
CA LEU A 405 -17.43 16.99 -9.57
C LEU A 405 -18.04 15.81 -8.80
N LEU A 406 -17.32 14.71 -8.70
CA LEU A 406 -17.74 13.54 -7.93
C LEU A 406 -17.84 13.87 -6.42
N ASP A 407 -16.91 14.66 -5.87
CA ASP A 407 -16.96 15.07 -4.45
C ASP A 407 -18.17 15.98 -4.17
N LEU A 408 -18.49 16.91 -5.06
CA LEU A 408 -19.69 17.74 -4.95
C LEU A 408 -20.97 16.89 -4.96
N ALA A 409 -21.05 15.90 -5.88
CA ALA A 409 -22.18 14.97 -5.94
C ALA A 409 -22.24 14.08 -4.68
N PHE A 410 -21.07 13.59 -4.21
CA PHE A 410 -20.95 12.78 -3.00
C PHE A 410 -21.51 13.49 -1.76
N ARG A 411 -21.22 14.77 -1.57
CA ARG A 411 -21.75 15.56 -0.45
C ARG A 411 -23.26 15.62 -0.46
N GLY A 412 -23.88 15.72 -1.63
CA GLY A 412 -25.34 15.68 -1.79
C GLY A 412 -25.92 14.31 -1.45
N ALA A 413 -25.25 13.23 -1.87
CA ALA A 413 -25.68 11.86 -1.60
C ALA A 413 -25.45 11.45 -0.13
N ALA A 414 -24.32 11.85 0.48
CA ALA A 414 -24.00 11.55 1.87
C ALA A 414 -24.96 12.19 2.89
N LYS A 415 -25.55 13.33 2.56
CA LYS A 415 -26.59 13.97 3.41
C LYS A 415 -27.90 13.17 3.47
N LYS A 416 -28.09 12.22 2.54
CA LYS A 416 -29.32 11.39 2.47
C LYS A 416 -29.17 10.04 3.19
N LEU A 417 -27.93 9.69 3.64
CA LEU A 417 -27.64 8.52 4.47
C LEU A 417 -28.06 8.76 5.92
#